data_11c5e8e7845aa9d7e256a42669eac767
#
_entry.id   11c5e8e7845aa9d7e256a42669eac767
#
_cell.length_a   1.000
_cell.length_b   1.000
_cell.length_c   1.000
_cell.angle_alpha   90.00
_cell.angle_beta   90.00
_cell.angle_gamma   90.00
#
_symmetry.space_group_name_H-M   'P 1'
#
loop_
_entity.id
_entity.type
_entity.pdbx_description
1 polymer ?
#
loop_
_entity_poly.entity_id
_entity_poly.type
_entity_poly.pdbx_seq_one_letter_code
_entity_poly.pdbx_strand_id
1 'polypeptide(L)'
;MTALPAVHRQLLDAAIAQAEKSLSEGGIPIGAALGDEYGTVLALGHNLRVQTGDSTAHAEIVCLRNAGRRRDWQRLTLATTLSPCIMCTGASLLHRIPRIVIGENRTFLGGEDLLHREGVELILANDDRCIELMSRFIEEHPGLWNEDIGVPEDAKA
;
A
#
# COMPACT_ATOMS: atom_id res chain seq x y z
N MET A 1 -7.92 -8.77 -20.57
CA MET A 1 -7.56 -8.58 -19.14
C MET A 1 -8.32 -9.58 -18.28
N THR A 2 -7.59 -10.39 -17.54
CA THR A 2 -8.20 -11.32 -16.59
C THR A 2 -8.70 -10.52 -15.39
N ALA A 3 -9.94 -10.77 -14.97
CA ALA A 3 -10.48 -10.13 -13.77
C ALA A 3 -9.67 -10.56 -12.53
N LEU A 4 -9.52 -9.65 -11.57
CA LEU A 4 -8.84 -9.94 -10.31
C LEU A 4 -9.62 -11.05 -9.57
N PRO A 5 -8.94 -12.12 -9.09
CA PRO A 5 -9.61 -13.16 -8.31
C PRO A 5 -10.39 -12.59 -7.11
N ALA A 6 -11.51 -13.21 -6.78
CA ALA A 6 -12.43 -12.71 -5.74
C ALA A 6 -11.73 -12.47 -4.39
N VAL A 7 -10.84 -13.38 -3.98
CA VAL A 7 -10.07 -13.23 -2.73
C VAL A 7 -9.19 -12.00 -2.74
N HIS A 8 -8.54 -11.71 -3.87
CA HIS A 8 -7.69 -10.53 -4.03
C HIS A 8 -8.53 -9.25 -4.14
N ARG A 9 -9.68 -9.32 -4.80
CA ARG A 9 -10.63 -8.20 -4.88
C ARG A 9 -11.11 -7.80 -3.49
N GLN A 10 -11.45 -8.78 -2.66
CA GLN A 10 -11.90 -8.53 -1.29
C GLN A 10 -10.83 -7.81 -0.46
N LEU A 11 -9.58 -8.24 -0.57
CA LEU A 11 -8.47 -7.59 0.14
C LEU A 11 -8.21 -6.18 -0.38
N LEU A 12 -8.24 -5.99 -1.69
CA LEU A 12 -8.04 -4.67 -2.28
C LEU A 12 -9.16 -3.70 -1.93
N ASP A 13 -10.41 -4.16 -1.93
CA ASP A 13 -11.54 -3.32 -1.52
C ASP A 13 -11.40 -2.88 -0.05
N ALA A 14 -10.93 -3.77 0.83
CA ALA A 14 -10.63 -3.41 2.22
C ALA A 14 -9.49 -2.37 2.30
N ALA A 15 -8.46 -2.51 1.48
CA ALA A 15 -7.36 -1.54 1.41
C ALA A 15 -7.86 -0.18 0.89
N ILE A 16 -8.73 -0.16 -0.11
CA ILE A 16 -9.32 1.07 -0.65
C ILE A 16 -10.15 1.80 0.42
N ALA A 17 -10.94 1.07 1.19
CA ALA A 17 -11.68 1.65 2.31
C ALA A 17 -10.75 2.32 3.33
N GLN A 18 -9.57 1.74 3.56
CA GLN A 18 -8.55 2.35 4.42
C GLN A 18 -7.93 3.60 3.80
N ALA A 19 -7.73 3.63 2.48
CA ALA A 19 -7.26 4.82 1.77
C ALA A 19 -8.26 5.97 1.91
N GLU A 20 -9.54 5.69 1.71
CA GLU A 20 -10.62 6.67 1.88
C GLU A 20 -10.69 7.17 3.33
N LYS A 21 -10.47 6.30 4.30
CA LYS A 21 -10.42 6.67 5.71
C LYS A 21 -9.28 7.67 5.97
N SER A 22 -8.08 7.41 5.48
CA SER A 22 -6.96 8.34 5.61
C SER A 22 -7.30 9.71 5.01
N LEU A 23 -7.88 9.72 3.81
CA LEU A 23 -8.30 10.96 3.15
C LEU A 23 -9.32 11.74 4.02
N SER A 24 -10.28 11.05 4.60
CA SER A 24 -11.28 11.68 5.47
C SER A 24 -10.69 12.31 6.74
N GLU A 25 -9.52 11.84 7.16
CA GLU A 25 -8.77 12.35 8.30
C GLU A 25 -7.76 13.44 7.93
N GLY A 26 -7.73 13.85 6.68
CA GLY A 26 -6.76 14.83 6.16
C GLY A 26 -5.41 14.24 5.79
N GLY A 27 -5.30 12.92 5.75
CA GLY A 27 -4.08 12.20 5.43
C GLY A 27 -3.96 11.79 3.96
N ILE A 28 -2.88 11.10 3.65
CA ILE A 28 -2.58 10.61 2.31
C ILE A 28 -3.44 9.38 2.02
N PRO A 29 -4.18 9.34 0.89
CA PRO A 29 -5.15 8.28 0.60
C PRO A 29 -4.50 6.99 0.12
N ILE A 30 -3.75 6.34 1.00
CA ILE A 30 -3.13 5.04 0.80
C ILE A 30 -3.61 4.11 1.91
N GLY A 31 -4.05 2.92 1.52
CA GLY A 31 -4.54 1.90 2.43
C GLY A 31 -3.93 0.54 2.14
N ALA A 32 -3.91 -0.31 3.15
CA ALA A 32 -3.40 -1.67 3.05
C ALA A 32 -4.27 -2.64 3.86
N ALA A 33 -4.30 -3.88 3.40
CA ALA A 33 -4.97 -4.99 4.08
C ALA A 33 -4.11 -6.24 3.98
N LEU A 34 -4.01 -6.97 5.06
CA LEU A 34 -3.34 -8.27 5.10
C LEU A 34 -4.40 -9.34 5.23
N GLY A 35 -4.32 -10.38 4.41
CA GLY A 35 -5.30 -11.46 4.42
C GLY A 35 -4.67 -12.83 4.26
N ASP A 36 -5.46 -13.85 4.58
CA ASP A 36 -5.09 -15.24 4.38
C ASP A 36 -5.44 -15.73 2.96
N GLU A 37 -5.18 -17.00 2.70
CA GLU A 37 -5.42 -17.63 1.41
C GLU A 37 -6.92 -17.71 1.02
N TYR A 38 -7.81 -17.51 1.98
CA TYR A 38 -9.26 -17.49 1.76
C TYR A 38 -9.82 -16.06 1.56
N GLY A 39 -8.97 -15.06 1.66
CA GLY A 39 -9.37 -13.65 1.58
C GLY A 39 -9.88 -13.07 2.90
N THR A 40 -9.73 -13.80 4.01
CA THR A 40 -10.08 -13.28 5.34
C THR A 40 -9.14 -12.15 5.70
N VAL A 41 -9.69 -10.99 6.02
CA VAL A 41 -8.90 -9.81 6.43
C VAL A 41 -8.42 -10.01 7.86
N LEU A 42 -7.10 -10.03 8.04
CA LEU A 42 -6.44 -10.25 9.34
C LEU A 42 -5.95 -8.95 9.97
N ALA A 43 -5.59 -7.97 9.15
CA ALA A 43 -5.16 -6.65 9.61
C ALA A 43 -5.40 -5.61 8.54
N LEU A 44 -5.59 -4.38 8.97
CA LEU A 44 -5.80 -3.20 8.13
C LEU A 44 -4.82 -2.11 8.53
N GLY A 45 -4.51 -1.23 7.60
CA GLY A 45 -3.73 -0.04 7.87
C GLY A 45 -4.02 1.05 6.84
N HIS A 46 -3.89 2.29 7.26
CA HIS A 46 -3.93 3.44 6.37
C HIS A 46 -2.78 4.38 6.71
N ASN A 47 -2.39 5.20 5.76
CA ASN A 47 -1.31 6.16 5.97
C ASN A 47 -1.69 7.10 7.12
N LEU A 48 -0.81 7.21 8.12
CA LEU A 48 -0.98 8.03 9.32
C LEU A 48 0.10 9.11 9.45
N ARG A 49 0.90 9.32 8.42
CA ARG A 49 2.00 10.27 8.45
C ARG A 49 1.56 11.68 8.85
N VAL A 50 0.51 12.17 8.22
CA VAL A 50 -0.05 13.50 8.49
C VAL A 50 -0.75 13.52 9.85
N GLN A 51 -1.53 12.50 10.15
CA GLN A 51 -2.35 12.43 11.36
C GLN A 51 -1.51 12.35 12.63
N THR A 52 -0.39 11.62 12.61
CA THR A 52 0.41 11.36 13.82
C THR A 52 1.79 12.03 13.82
N GLY A 53 2.25 12.51 12.65
CA GLY A 53 3.62 13.02 12.51
C GLY A 53 4.69 11.94 12.42
N ASP A 54 4.31 10.66 12.35
CA ASP A 54 5.25 9.54 12.19
C ASP A 54 5.60 9.35 10.72
N SER A 55 6.84 9.67 10.36
CA SER A 55 7.33 9.59 8.98
C SER A 55 7.39 8.16 8.41
N THR A 56 7.31 7.14 9.27
CA THR A 56 7.31 5.73 8.86
C THR A 56 5.92 5.13 8.80
N ALA A 57 4.88 5.87 9.19
CA ALA A 57 3.51 5.36 9.27
C ALA A 57 2.84 5.29 7.88
N HIS A 58 3.48 4.62 6.93
CA HIS A 58 2.85 4.24 5.67
C HIS A 58 1.78 3.19 5.91
N ALA A 59 0.82 3.10 5.01
CA ALA A 59 -0.32 2.18 5.16
C ALA A 59 0.13 0.74 5.40
N GLU A 60 1.10 0.27 4.64
CA GLU A 60 1.64 -1.08 4.75
C GLU A 60 2.31 -1.31 6.10
N ILE A 61 3.10 -0.34 6.58
CA ILE A 61 3.77 -0.42 7.89
C ILE A 61 2.72 -0.46 9.01
N VAL A 62 1.71 0.40 8.95
CA VAL A 62 0.62 0.40 9.93
C VAL A 62 -0.13 -0.93 9.91
N CYS A 63 -0.39 -1.48 8.73
CA CYS A 63 -1.02 -2.79 8.56
C CYS A 63 -0.21 -3.91 9.22
N LEU A 64 1.10 -3.97 8.95
CA LEU A 64 1.99 -4.97 9.55
C LEU A 64 2.09 -4.81 11.07
N ARG A 65 2.13 -3.57 11.56
CA ARG A 65 2.10 -3.27 12.99
C ARG A 65 0.82 -3.79 13.63
N ASN A 66 -0.33 -3.56 13.00
CA ASN A 66 -1.63 -4.02 13.50
C ASN A 66 -1.76 -5.56 13.45
N ALA A 67 -1.10 -6.21 12.51
CA ALA A 67 -1.04 -7.66 12.44
C ALA A 67 -0.30 -8.30 13.63
N GLY A 68 0.65 -7.57 14.21
CA GLY A 68 1.41 -8.02 15.37
C GLY A 68 2.41 -9.12 15.05
N ARG A 69 2.80 -9.87 16.08
CA ARG A 69 3.75 -10.98 15.94
C ARG A 69 3.05 -12.19 15.37
N ARG A 70 3.54 -12.67 14.20
CA ARG A 70 2.99 -13.82 13.49
C ARG A 70 4.11 -14.75 13.04
N ARG A 71 3.77 -16.01 12.79
CA ARG A 71 4.69 -17.00 12.23
C ARG A 71 4.23 -17.55 10.87
N ASP A 72 3.08 -17.10 10.39
CA ASP A 72 2.41 -17.61 9.19
C ASP A 72 2.48 -16.65 7.98
N TRP A 73 3.40 -15.69 8.02
CA TRP A 73 3.58 -14.67 6.98
C TRP A 73 3.66 -15.25 5.55
N GLN A 74 4.25 -16.45 5.41
CA GLN A 74 4.43 -17.11 4.12
C GLN A 74 3.11 -17.61 3.49
N ARG A 75 2.01 -17.54 4.23
CA ARG A 75 0.67 -17.90 3.76
C ARG A 75 -0.22 -16.69 3.48
N LEU A 76 0.31 -15.50 3.68
CA LEU A 76 -0.48 -14.28 3.66
C LEU A 76 -0.30 -13.52 2.35
N THR A 77 -1.27 -12.67 2.06
CA THR A 77 -1.25 -11.73 0.94
C THR A 77 -1.42 -10.33 1.48
N LEU A 78 -0.56 -9.42 1.07
CA LEU A 78 -0.70 -8.00 1.36
C LEU A 78 -1.38 -7.34 0.16
N ALA A 79 -2.45 -6.59 0.39
CA ALA A 79 -3.03 -5.69 -0.60
C ALA A 79 -2.69 -4.26 -0.22
N THR A 80 -2.24 -3.47 -1.19
CA THR A 80 -1.94 -2.05 -1.01
C THR A 80 -2.51 -1.26 -2.19
N THR A 81 -3.06 -0.10 -1.94
CA THR A 81 -3.70 0.70 -2.99
C THR A 81 -2.71 1.33 -3.96
N LEU A 82 -1.46 1.50 -3.53
CA LEU A 82 -0.38 2.07 -4.33
C LEU A 82 0.84 1.17 -4.31
N SER A 83 1.62 1.17 -5.39
CA SER A 83 2.91 0.49 -5.46
C SER A 83 3.75 0.79 -4.21
N PRO A 84 4.27 -0.24 -3.50
CA PRO A 84 4.95 -0.02 -2.23
C PRO A 84 6.30 0.66 -2.41
N CYS A 85 6.58 1.67 -1.58
CA CYS A 85 7.88 2.35 -1.56
C CYS A 85 8.99 1.40 -1.09
N ILE A 86 10.24 1.87 -1.12
CA ILE A 86 11.39 1.04 -0.72
C ILE A 86 11.30 0.55 0.74
N MET A 87 10.79 1.37 1.65
CA MET A 87 10.62 1.00 3.05
C MET A 87 9.58 -0.13 3.21
N CYS A 88 8.42 0.01 2.58
CA CYS A 88 7.35 -0.99 2.64
C CYS A 88 7.73 -2.26 1.88
N THR A 89 8.47 -2.13 0.78
CA THR A 89 9.08 -3.25 0.06
C THR A 89 10.01 -4.03 0.98
N GLY A 90 10.93 -3.36 1.66
CA GLY A 90 11.85 -3.98 2.60
C GLY A 90 11.13 -4.68 3.76
N ALA A 91 10.11 -4.05 4.32
CA ALA A 91 9.29 -4.66 5.38
C ALA A 91 8.58 -5.92 4.89
N SER A 92 8.01 -5.89 3.69
CA SER A 92 7.34 -7.05 3.09
C SER A 92 8.31 -8.22 2.87
N LEU A 93 9.52 -7.93 2.40
CA LEU A 93 10.58 -8.93 2.19
C LEU A 93 11.08 -9.51 3.52
N LEU A 94 11.25 -8.67 4.54
CA LEU A 94 11.67 -9.12 5.86
C LEU A 94 10.70 -10.15 6.43
N HIS A 95 9.41 -9.93 6.27
CA HIS A 95 8.36 -10.83 6.73
C HIS A 95 8.12 -12.01 5.79
N ARG A 96 8.77 -12.03 4.61
CA ARG A 96 8.62 -13.07 3.61
C ARG A 96 7.18 -13.24 3.11
N ILE A 97 6.46 -12.13 2.95
CA ILE A 97 5.13 -12.13 2.35
C ILE A 97 5.28 -12.53 0.88
N PRO A 98 4.64 -13.62 0.44
CA PRO A 98 4.90 -14.18 -0.90
C PRO A 98 4.14 -13.50 -2.02
N ARG A 99 3.10 -12.72 -1.70
CA ARG A 99 2.21 -12.12 -2.69
C ARG A 99 1.76 -10.75 -2.27
N ILE A 100 1.80 -9.81 -3.21
CA ILE A 100 1.29 -8.44 -3.00
C ILE A 100 0.32 -8.10 -4.14
N VAL A 101 -0.89 -7.71 -3.77
CA VAL A 101 -1.87 -7.12 -4.69
C VAL A 101 -1.68 -5.61 -4.66
N ILE A 102 -1.44 -5.02 -5.82
CA ILE A 102 -1.17 -3.59 -5.98
C ILE A 102 -2.35 -2.95 -6.72
N GLY A 103 -2.98 -1.96 -6.09
CA GLY A 103 -4.10 -1.24 -6.68
C GLY A 103 -3.71 -0.52 -7.95
N GLU A 104 -2.62 0.26 -7.89
CA GLU A 104 -2.08 0.95 -9.07
C GLU A 104 -0.58 1.25 -8.90
N ASN A 105 0.10 1.48 -10.01
CA ASN A 105 1.50 1.89 -10.06
C ASN A 105 1.76 3.00 -11.10
N ARG A 106 0.72 3.73 -11.50
CA ARG A 106 0.81 4.79 -12.50
C ARG A 106 1.22 6.12 -11.90
N THR A 107 0.66 6.46 -10.74
CA THR A 107 0.98 7.71 -10.04
C THR A 107 2.33 7.64 -9.32
N PHE A 108 2.74 6.44 -8.93
CA PHE A 108 4.02 6.17 -8.30
C PHE A 108 4.41 4.72 -8.54
N LEU A 109 5.67 4.50 -8.91
CA LEU A 109 6.28 3.18 -9.03
C LEU A 109 7.36 3.05 -7.96
N GLY A 110 7.16 2.12 -7.02
CA GLY A 110 8.06 1.89 -5.90
C GLY A 110 9.06 0.76 -6.13
N GLY A 111 9.14 -0.18 -5.18
CA GLY A 111 10.13 -1.25 -5.15
C GLY A 111 9.76 -2.53 -5.91
N GLU A 112 8.94 -2.47 -6.95
CA GLU A 112 8.44 -3.66 -7.65
C GLU A 112 9.54 -4.51 -8.27
N ASP A 113 10.59 -3.89 -8.83
CA ASP A 113 11.73 -4.63 -9.39
C ASP A 113 12.45 -5.48 -8.33
N LEU A 114 12.62 -4.93 -7.14
CA LEU A 114 13.23 -5.66 -6.03
C LEU A 114 12.33 -6.82 -5.59
N LEU A 115 11.03 -6.58 -5.46
CA LEU A 115 10.06 -7.62 -5.12
C LEU A 115 10.09 -8.76 -6.13
N HIS A 116 10.10 -8.46 -7.42
CA HIS A 116 10.20 -9.46 -8.47
C HIS A 116 11.49 -10.29 -8.38
N ARG A 117 12.63 -9.62 -8.19
CA ARG A 117 13.93 -10.31 -8.06
C ARG A 117 13.98 -11.23 -6.85
N GLU A 118 13.30 -10.88 -5.79
CA GLU A 118 13.22 -11.68 -4.57
C GLU A 118 12.09 -12.74 -4.60
N GLY A 119 11.42 -12.89 -5.75
CA GLY A 119 10.45 -13.97 -5.98
C GLY A 119 9.05 -13.68 -5.44
N VAL A 120 8.72 -12.44 -5.11
CA VAL A 120 7.37 -12.07 -4.69
C VAL A 120 6.45 -12.00 -5.90
N GLU A 121 5.28 -12.64 -5.79
CA GLU A 121 4.24 -12.56 -6.81
C GLU A 121 3.54 -11.20 -6.70
N LEU A 122 3.59 -10.40 -7.76
CA LEU A 122 2.90 -9.12 -7.84
C LEU A 122 1.66 -9.22 -8.72
N ILE A 123 0.53 -8.77 -8.19
CA ILE A 123 -0.74 -8.75 -8.90
C ILE A 123 -1.18 -7.29 -9.02
N LEU A 124 -1.02 -6.73 -10.21
CA LEU A 124 -1.39 -5.35 -10.48
C LEU A 124 -2.86 -5.28 -10.92
N ALA A 125 -3.69 -4.60 -10.14
CA ALA A 125 -5.12 -4.49 -10.40
C ALA A 125 -5.46 -3.39 -11.43
N ASN A 126 -4.65 -2.34 -11.53
CA ASN A 126 -4.96 -1.12 -12.31
C ASN A 126 -6.34 -0.57 -11.95
N ASP A 127 -6.63 -0.46 -10.67
CA ASP A 127 -7.93 -0.04 -10.16
C ASP A 127 -8.10 1.48 -10.31
N ASP A 128 -9.12 1.88 -11.06
CA ASP A 128 -9.38 3.30 -11.33
C ASP A 128 -9.64 4.12 -10.07
N ARG A 129 -10.23 3.52 -9.03
CA ARG A 129 -10.46 4.19 -7.74
C ARG A 129 -9.15 4.56 -7.05
N CYS A 130 -8.17 3.65 -7.10
CA CYS A 130 -6.83 3.91 -6.55
C CYS A 130 -6.12 5.02 -7.31
N ILE A 131 -6.18 4.97 -8.64
CA ILE A 131 -5.55 5.98 -9.51
C ILE A 131 -6.18 7.35 -9.25
N GLU A 132 -7.50 7.42 -9.19
CA GLU A 132 -8.22 8.67 -8.95
C GLU A 132 -7.89 9.29 -7.59
N LEU A 133 -7.92 8.48 -6.51
CA LEU A 133 -7.57 8.94 -5.17
C LEU A 133 -6.19 9.59 -5.14
N MET A 134 -5.19 8.95 -5.69
CA MET A 134 -3.81 9.45 -5.67
C MET A 134 -3.60 10.61 -6.64
N SER A 135 -4.11 10.52 -7.86
CA SER A 135 -3.97 11.61 -8.85
C SER A 135 -4.53 12.91 -8.32
N ARG A 136 -5.71 12.85 -7.73
CA ARG A 136 -6.37 14.01 -7.14
C ARG A 136 -5.61 14.56 -5.93
N PHE A 137 -5.15 13.67 -5.04
CA PHE A 137 -4.38 14.07 -3.87
C PHE A 137 -3.05 14.73 -4.25
N ILE A 138 -2.33 14.16 -5.21
CA ILE A 138 -1.04 14.71 -5.69
C ILE A 138 -1.25 16.11 -6.30
N GLU A 139 -2.33 16.29 -7.05
CA GLU A 139 -2.66 17.59 -7.65
C GLU A 139 -2.99 18.64 -6.58
N GLU A 140 -3.79 18.25 -5.58
CA GLU A 140 -4.26 19.16 -4.52
C GLU A 140 -3.20 19.41 -3.43
N HIS A 141 -2.33 18.43 -3.14
CA HIS A 141 -1.38 18.45 -2.03
C HIS A 141 0.01 17.93 -2.44
N PRO A 142 0.65 18.55 -3.45
CA PRO A 142 1.95 18.04 -3.94
C PRO A 142 3.04 18.06 -2.88
N GLY A 143 3.02 19.00 -1.95
CA GLY A 143 3.99 19.10 -0.87
C GLY A 143 3.93 17.91 0.09
N LEU A 144 2.74 17.55 0.53
CA LEU A 144 2.53 16.39 1.41
C LEU A 144 2.94 15.08 0.73
N TRP A 145 2.63 14.95 -0.57
CA TRP A 145 3.02 13.77 -1.33
C TRP A 145 4.54 13.66 -1.48
N ASN A 146 5.21 14.73 -1.88
CA ASN A 146 6.67 14.76 -2.03
C ASN A 146 7.38 14.42 -0.72
N GLU A 147 6.87 14.92 0.39
CA GLU A 147 7.37 14.59 1.72
C GLU A 147 7.28 13.11 2.03
N ASP A 148 6.16 12.46 1.67
CA ASP A 148 5.92 11.04 1.91
C ASP A 148 6.89 10.12 1.16
N ILE A 149 7.31 10.52 -0.04
CA ILE A 149 8.23 9.75 -0.89
C ILE A 149 9.68 10.25 -0.84
N GLY A 150 9.99 11.13 0.09
CA GLY A 150 11.36 11.60 0.30
C GLY A 150 11.91 12.50 -0.79
N VAL A 151 11.04 13.22 -1.52
CA VAL A 151 11.48 14.22 -2.50
C VAL A 151 11.82 15.52 -1.76
N PRO A 152 13.07 16.02 -1.84
CA PRO A 152 13.45 17.24 -1.18
C PRO A 152 12.66 18.47 -1.66
N GLU A 153 12.44 19.41 -0.75
CA GLU A 153 11.65 20.63 -1.04
C GLU A 153 12.26 21.49 -2.16
N ASP A 154 13.57 21.42 -2.32
CA ASP A 154 14.34 22.14 -3.35
C ASP A 154 14.50 21.37 -4.65
N ALA A 155 14.06 20.11 -4.71
CA ALA A 155 14.04 19.30 -5.92
C ALA A 155 12.86 19.74 -6.80
N LYS A 156 13.01 20.88 -7.46
CA LYS A 156 12.03 21.31 -8.47
C LYS A 156 12.25 20.51 -9.76
N ALA A 157 11.19 19.85 -10.16
CA ALA A 157 11.16 19.23 -11.47
C ALA A 157 11.35 20.28 -12.58
#